data_9e7b7d6f409f45d0bcc9eda361c07e29
#
_entry.id   9e7b7d6f409f45d0bcc9eda361c07e29
#
_cell.length_a   1.000
_cell.length_b   1.000
_cell.length_c   1.000
_cell.angle_alpha   90.00
_cell.angle_beta   90.00
_cell.angle_gamma   90.00
#
_symmetry.space_group_name_H-M   'P 1'
#
loop_
_entity.id
_entity.type
_entity.pdbx_description
1 polymer ?
#
loop_
_entity_poly.entity_id
_entity_poly.type
_entity_poly.pdbx_seq_one_letter_code
_entity_poly.pdbx_strand_id
1 'polypeptide(L)'
;MTKAQIKTWNKKLREPFKDLKFYEEGHRYEVVTNPGKPIKSVSSLIKYFYEEFDTDTMAENWSKSRKLPIEFVKAAWTGEGDIANTHGSKVHLIGENYVKHKFLGDKSIKMIPDFLPIDKQSLGAIQFIEDLPDYLIPVAVELPMYNELFWFCGTCDGILFNTKNGKLIIYDYKGLPLNTPIFTNNGWKTMGTLNINDYVYDKDGKLVRIKNISDIKNKKCIKFTFDNNEEIISDYEHRWLINKGFSKKGKVFTSQEVFDYLNSNDISKSYLTLKIYNPKALDNKHRELPIDPYVLGIWLGDGHKADAKITQMNSKVWEEIEKRGYSLGKDVSKGSSGKAQTRTIFGLQKELRELNLLKNKHLPDIYLLASYEQRLDLLRGFMDADGYFNKTRKRFVMTTTKRYQVSILTKLLGSLGIKSTVISKVAVCNGKKFDAWDICFTECEFNPFLCRNEDIDLSQIKNSQHTYRKIIKAEEVESIPTICIEVDSPSHTFLYGESFIVTHNTNKTLTGKYGKSPLFKIN
;
A
#
# COMPACT_ATOMS: atom_id res chain seq x y z
N MET A 1 10.77 26.73 -23.02
CA MET A 1 11.57 27.87 -22.47
C MET A 1 13.03 27.71 -22.89
N THR A 2 13.71 28.83 -23.15
CA THR A 2 15.17 28.81 -23.38
C THR A 2 15.93 28.71 -22.06
N LYS A 3 17.19 28.24 -22.11
CA LYS A 3 18.04 28.18 -20.91
C LYS A 3 18.19 29.57 -20.22
N ALA A 4 18.21 30.65 -21.00
CA ALA A 4 18.26 32.02 -20.48
C ALA A 4 16.99 32.37 -19.68
N GLN A 5 15.82 32.00 -20.17
CA GLN A 5 14.54 32.19 -19.46
C GLN A 5 14.48 31.40 -18.18
N ILE A 6 14.98 30.15 -18.18
CA ILE A 6 15.04 29.29 -16.97
C ILE A 6 15.95 29.96 -15.91
N LYS A 7 17.13 30.42 -16.30
CA LYS A 7 18.05 31.15 -15.40
C LYS A 7 17.41 32.41 -14.82
N THR A 8 16.67 33.16 -15.63
CA THR A 8 15.95 34.37 -15.17
C THR A 8 14.89 33.98 -14.12
N TRP A 9 14.11 32.92 -14.34
CA TRP A 9 13.17 32.44 -13.35
C TRP A 9 13.84 31.96 -12.06
N ASN A 10 14.94 31.22 -12.16
CA ASN A 10 15.70 30.77 -10.99
C ASN A 10 16.19 31.96 -10.16
N LYS A 11 16.77 32.98 -10.81
CA LYS A 11 17.19 34.21 -10.13
C LYS A 11 16.02 34.94 -9.47
N LYS A 12 14.89 35.09 -10.18
CA LYS A 12 13.68 35.76 -9.66
C LYS A 12 13.11 35.03 -8.43
N LEU A 13 13.13 33.69 -8.42
CA LEU A 13 12.64 32.88 -7.30
C LEU A 13 13.56 32.93 -6.07
N ARG A 14 14.87 33.09 -6.27
CA ARG A 14 15.86 33.18 -5.18
C ARG A 14 15.99 34.57 -4.60
N GLU A 15 15.70 35.62 -5.39
CA GLU A 15 15.88 37.01 -4.98
C GLU A 15 15.19 37.38 -3.66
N PRO A 16 13.93 36.98 -3.38
CA PRO A 16 13.27 37.26 -2.11
C PRO A 16 13.95 36.62 -0.89
N PHE A 17 14.76 35.58 -1.10
CA PHE A 17 15.38 34.78 -0.04
C PHE A 17 16.90 34.83 -0.07
N LYS A 18 17.49 35.78 -0.78
CA LYS A 18 18.94 35.91 -0.96
C LYS A 18 19.71 36.07 0.35
N ASP A 19 19.05 36.60 1.37
CA ASP A 19 19.62 36.87 2.69
C ASP A 19 19.57 35.64 3.61
N LEU A 20 18.86 34.54 3.21
CA LEU A 20 18.84 33.29 3.94
C LEU A 20 20.05 32.45 3.54
N LYS A 21 20.91 32.15 4.50
CA LYS A 21 22.01 31.19 4.35
C LYS A 21 21.71 29.91 5.10
N PHE A 22 22.03 28.79 4.46
CA PHE A 22 22.01 27.47 5.05
C PHE A 22 23.43 26.98 5.27
N TYR A 23 23.72 26.47 6.45
CA TYR A 23 25.00 25.89 6.85
C TYR A 23 24.77 24.39 7.10
N GLU A 24 25.45 23.54 6.35
CA GLU A 24 25.36 22.06 6.49
C GLU A 24 25.81 21.62 7.88
N GLU A 25 26.90 22.22 8.38
CA GLU A 25 27.36 21.97 9.73
C GLU A 25 26.34 22.48 10.75
N GLY A 26 25.79 21.55 11.53
CA GLY A 26 24.74 21.80 12.48
C GLY A 26 23.34 22.06 11.88
N HIS A 27 23.14 21.87 10.57
CA HIS A 27 21.87 22.06 9.85
C HIS A 27 21.18 23.39 10.22
N ARG A 28 21.94 24.48 10.13
CA ARG A 28 21.58 25.80 10.64
C ARG A 28 21.24 26.78 9.53
N TYR A 29 20.21 27.58 9.76
CA TYR A 29 19.83 28.71 8.90
C TYR A 29 20.13 30.04 9.58
N GLU A 30 20.50 31.03 8.78
CA GLU A 30 20.77 32.40 9.22
C GLU A 30 20.25 33.41 8.20
N VAL A 31 19.56 34.45 8.66
CA VAL A 31 19.19 35.58 7.83
C VAL A 31 20.26 36.67 8.02
N VAL A 32 21.08 36.87 6.99
CA VAL A 32 22.29 37.74 7.05
C VAL A 32 21.96 39.18 7.43
N THR A 33 20.80 39.68 7.03
CA THR A 33 20.31 41.03 7.36
C THR A 33 19.84 41.18 8.82
N ASN A 34 19.74 40.06 9.55
CA ASN A 34 19.34 40.03 10.96
C ASN A 34 20.26 39.09 11.77
N PRO A 35 21.57 39.37 11.80
CA PRO A 35 22.54 38.52 12.47
C PRO A 35 22.25 38.51 13.97
N GLY A 36 22.30 37.30 14.57
CA GLY A 36 22.02 37.13 16.01
C GLY A 36 20.57 36.87 16.36
N LYS A 37 19.61 37.00 15.42
CA LYS A 37 18.23 36.53 15.65
C LYS A 37 18.09 35.12 15.07
N PRO A 38 18.02 34.05 15.93
CA PRO A 38 17.94 32.68 15.44
C PRO A 38 16.63 32.47 14.69
N ILE A 39 16.71 31.95 13.47
CA ILE A 39 15.54 31.52 12.68
C ILE A 39 15.37 30.01 12.84
N LYS A 40 14.14 29.57 13.10
CA LYS A 40 13.84 28.14 13.29
C LYS A 40 13.44 27.49 11.97
N SER A 41 13.96 26.30 11.71
CA SER A 41 13.48 25.50 10.59
C SER A 41 12.03 25.04 10.87
N VAL A 42 11.27 24.81 9.80
CA VAL A 42 9.92 24.21 9.91
C VAL A 42 9.99 22.87 10.65
N SER A 43 11.02 22.07 10.41
CA SER A 43 11.25 20.81 11.13
C SER A 43 11.46 21.01 12.62
N SER A 44 12.22 22.06 13.01
CA SER A 44 12.42 22.42 14.43
C SER A 44 11.16 22.99 15.07
N LEU A 45 10.35 23.73 14.30
CA LEU A 45 9.08 24.27 14.78
C LEU A 45 8.08 23.13 15.06
N ILE A 46 8.03 22.12 14.20
CA ILE A 46 7.18 20.94 14.36
C ILE A 46 7.51 20.21 15.69
N LYS A 47 8.79 20.12 16.08
CA LYS A 47 9.21 19.50 17.35
C LYS A 47 8.58 20.14 18.61
N TYR A 48 8.17 21.41 18.57
CA TYR A 48 7.47 22.03 19.70
C TYR A 48 6.04 21.54 19.91
N PHE A 49 5.46 20.90 18.93
CA PHE A 49 4.10 20.40 18.97
C PHE A 49 4.02 18.88 19.20
N TYR A 50 5.17 18.20 19.25
CA TYR A 50 5.28 16.75 19.43
C TYR A 50 6.30 16.43 20.52
N GLU A 51 5.99 15.45 21.36
CA GLU A 51 6.97 14.87 22.29
C GLU A 51 8.09 14.19 21.50
N GLU A 52 9.34 14.39 21.92
CA GLU A 52 10.47 13.69 21.34
C GLU A 52 10.36 12.19 21.61
N PHE A 53 10.69 11.38 20.62
CA PHE A 53 10.73 9.92 20.73
C PHE A 53 11.72 9.53 21.84
N ASP A 54 11.21 8.90 22.89
CA ASP A 54 12.02 8.41 24.00
C ASP A 54 12.82 7.17 23.57
N THR A 55 13.95 7.44 22.93
CA THR A 55 14.89 6.42 22.44
C THR A 55 15.37 5.51 23.57
N ASP A 56 15.49 6.02 24.79
CA ASP A 56 16.05 5.29 25.93
C ASP A 56 15.07 4.24 26.43
N THR A 57 13.83 4.62 26.70
CA THR A 57 12.77 3.69 27.14
C THR A 57 12.48 2.65 26.07
N MET A 58 12.47 3.03 24.78
CA MET A 58 12.23 2.08 23.69
C MET A 58 13.40 1.12 23.50
N ALA A 59 14.65 1.60 23.60
CA ALA A 59 15.83 0.73 23.55
C ALA A 59 15.87 -0.25 24.70
N GLU A 60 15.47 0.16 25.91
CA GLU A 60 15.33 -0.74 27.07
C GLU A 60 14.30 -1.84 26.83
N ASN A 61 13.13 -1.48 26.30
CA ASN A 61 12.06 -2.45 26.00
C ASN A 61 12.52 -3.47 24.94
N TRP A 62 13.20 -3.01 23.90
CA TRP A 62 13.78 -3.86 22.86
C TRP A 62 14.89 -4.76 23.39
N SER A 63 15.80 -4.20 24.18
CA SER A 63 16.87 -4.93 24.89
C SER A 63 16.29 -6.08 25.71
N LYS A 64 15.30 -5.80 26.54
CA LYS A 64 14.61 -6.80 27.39
C LYS A 64 13.89 -7.86 26.55
N SER A 65 13.17 -7.47 25.51
CA SER A 65 12.38 -8.39 24.68
C SER A 65 13.24 -9.33 23.83
N ARG A 66 14.40 -8.87 23.38
CA ARG A 66 15.30 -9.62 22.49
C ARG A 66 16.55 -10.14 23.16
N LYS A 67 16.74 -9.89 24.45
CA LYS A 67 17.93 -10.27 25.24
C LYS A 67 19.24 -9.75 24.61
N LEU A 68 19.23 -8.53 24.10
CA LEU A 68 20.40 -7.86 23.53
C LEU A 68 20.87 -6.74 24.47
N PRO A 69 22.17 -6.44 24.55
CA PRO A 69 22.65 -5.27 25.29
C PRO A 69 22.04 -3.98 24.77
N ILE A 70 21.62 -3.08 25.65
CA ILE A 70 20.96 -1.83 25.28
C ILE A 70 21.84 -0.95 24.39
N GLU A 71 23.15 -0.93 24.67
CA GLU A 71 24.13 -0.18 23.88
C GLU A 71 24.22 -0.71 22.43
N PHE A 72 24.10 -2.03 22.26
CA PHE A 72 24.06 -2.63 20.94
C PHE A 72 22.81 -2.22 20.15
N VAL A 73 21.64 -2.18 20.81
CA VAL A 73 20.38 -1.73 20.20
C VAL A 73 20.50 -0.27 19.77
N LYS A 74 21.01 0.59 20.65
CA LYS A 74 21.21 2.02 20.36
C LYS A 74 22.20 2.23 19.21
N ALA A 75 23.34 1.54 19.24
CA ALA A 75 24.35 1.64 18.18
C ALA A 75 23.82 1.16 16.82
N ALA A 76 23.05 0.07 16.80
CA ALA A 76 22.43 -0.43 15.58
C ALA A 76 21.45 0.59 14.98
N TRP A 77 20.58 1.20 15.81
CA TRP A 77 19.62 2.22 15.36
C TRP A 77 20.31 3.49 14.84
N THR A 78 21.36 3.94 15.52
CA THR A 78 22.17 5.08 15.06
C THR A 78 22.82 4.78 13.73
N GLY A 79 23.46 3.60 13.58
CA GLY A 79 24.11 3.20 12.33
C GLY A 79 23.15 3.05 11.16
N GLU A 80 21.97 2.48 11.37
CA GLU A 80 20.93 2.39 10.33
C GLU A 80 20.41 3.77 9.92
N GLY A 81 20.18 4.67 10.89
CA GLY A 81 19.77 6.04 10.64
C GLY A 81 20.83 6.83 9.83
N ASP A 82 22.08 6.69 10.14
CA ASP A 82 23.19 7.36 9.44
C ASP A 82 23.34 6.86 8.00
N ILE A 83 23.23 5.55 7.77
CA ILE A 83 23.25 4.95 6.43
C ILE A 83 22.07 5.46 5.60
N ALA A 84 20.87 5.49 6.17
CA ALA A 84 19.67 5.94 5.49
C ALA A 84 19.75 7.43 5.13
N ASN A 85 20.22 8.28 6.05
CA ASN A 85 20.41 9.72 5.82
C ASN A 85 21.47 9.98 4.75
N THR A 86 22.60 9.26 4.79
CA THR A 86 23.67 9.39 3.80
C THR A 86 23.20 8.98 2.41
N HIS A 87 22.42 7.89 2.31
CA HIS A 87 21.88 7.43 1.04
C HIS A 87 20.83 8.39 0.48
N GLY A 88 19.91 8.88 1.30
CA GLY A 88 18.92 9.88 0.90
C GLY A 88 19.58 11.16 0.38
N SER A 89 20.55 11.70 1.11
CA SER A 89 21.30 12.90 0.71
C SER A 89 22.03 12.72 -0.62
N LYS A 90 22.56 11.52 -0.90
CA LYS A 90 23.17 11.18 -2.18
C LYS A 90 22.19 11.27 -3.36
N VAL A 91 21.01 10.68 -3.23
CA VAL A 91 19.99 10.69 -4.28
C VAL A 91 19.51 12.12 -4.57
N HIS A 92 19.30 12.92 -3.51
CA HIS A 92 19.00 14.34 -3.62
C HIS A 92 20.09 15.11 -4.37
N LEU A 93 21.34 14.93 -3.98
CA LEU A 93 22.49 15.60 -4.61
C LEU A 93 22.59 15.28 -6.10
N ILE A 94 22.34 14.02 -6.50
CA ILE A 94 22.38 13.62 -7.91
C ILE A 94 21.23 14.28 -8.69
N GLY A 95 20.00 14.25 -8.17
CA GLY A 95 18.85 14.92 -8.78
C GLY A 95 19.04 16.43 -8.90
N GLU A 96 19.53 17.07 -7.84
CA GLU A 96 19.85 18.49 -7.81
C GLU A 96 20.92 18.86 -8.84
N ASN A 97 22.04 18.13 -8.86
CA ASN A 97 23.13 18.36 -9.80
C ASN A 97 22.69 18.17 -11.24
N TYR A 98 21.85 17.18 -11.49
CA TYR A 98 21.28 16.92 -12.80
C TYR A 98 20.44 18.12 -13.30
N VAL A 99 19.56 18.67 -12.49
CA VAL A 99 18.75 19.86 -12.84
C VAL A 99 19.65 21.07 -13.00
N LYS A 100 20.61 21.32 -12.11
CA LYS A 100 21.55 22.43 -12.20
C LYS A 100 22.34 22.38 -13.51
N HIS A 101 22.90 21.24 -13.85
CA HIS A 101 23.70 21.07 -15.06
C HIS A 101 22.84 21.17 -16.34
N LYS A 102 21.73 20.42 -16.41
CA LYS A 102 20.93 20.31 -17.64
C LYS A 102 20.07 21.53 -17.92
N PHE A 103 19.35 22.01 -16.92
CA PHE A 103 18.34 23.09 -17.08
C PHE A 103 18.86 24.46 -16.67
N LEU A 104 19.58 24.57 -15.56
CA LEU A 104 20.13 25.84 -15.10
C LEU A 104 21.47 26.18 -15.77
N GLY A 105 22.07 25.21 -16.47
CA GLY A 105 23.29 25.39 -17.27
C GLY A 105 24.54 25.63 -16.45
N ASP A 106 24.59 25.16 -15.23
CA ASP A 106 25.78 25.18 -14.38
C ASP A 106 26.69 24.01 -14.76
N LYS A 107 27.72 24.33 -15.56
CA LYS A 107 28.70 23.34 -16.02
C LYS A 107 29.85 23.12 -15.03
N SER A 108 29.90 23.90 -13.97
CA SER A 108 30.94 23.73 -12.92
C SER A 108 30.64 22.51 -12.05
N ILE A 109 29.39 22.06 -12.04
CA ILE A 109 28.93 20.90 -11.28
C ILE A 109 28.90 19.67 -12.20
N LYS A 110 29.52 18.57 -11.80
CA LYS A 110 29.35 17.27 -12.47
C LYS A 110 27.95 16.76 -12.20
N MET A 111 27.24 16.34 -13.25
CA MET A 111 25.89 15.73 -13.12
C MET A 111 25.89 14.57 -12.13
N ILE A 112 26.95 13.78 -12.15
CA ILE A 112 27.16 12.66 -11.26
C ILE A 112 28.53 12.82 -10.63
N PRO A 113 28.62 12.98 -9.31
CA PRO A 113 29.91 13.06 -8.62
C PRO A 113 30.72 11.76 -8.77
N ASP A 114 32.01 11.87 -9.06
CA ASP A 114 32.89 10.70 -9.32
C ASP A 114 33.00 9.73 -8.15
N PHE A 115 32.80 10.21 -6.94
CA PHE A 115 32.91 9.43 -5.71
C PHE A 115 31.63 8.71 -5.30
N LEU A 116 30.53 8.91 -6.05
CA LEU A 116 29.24 8.29 -5.75
C LEU A 116 28.90 7.23 -6.79
N PRO A 117 28.78 5.95 -6.43
CA PRO A 117 28.30 4.94 -7.35
C PRO A 117 26.85 5.24 -7.71
N ILE A 118 26.50 5.10 -9.00
CA ILE A 118 25.13 5.24 -9.47
C ILE A 118 24.37 3.97 -9.09
N ASP A 119 23.31 4.12 -8.34
CA ASP A 119 22.37 3.05 -8.03
C ASP A 119 21.01 3.29 -8.70
N LYS A 120 20.10 2.34 -8.55
CA LYS A 120 18.75 2.44 -9.14
C LYS A 120 17.97 3.66 -8.67
N GLN A 121 18.16 4.08 -7.42
CA GLN A 121 17.46 5.24 -6.85
C GLN A 121 17.98 6.54 -7.45
N SER A 122 19.30 6.66 -7.59
CA SER A 122 19.94 7.80 -8.25
C SER A 122 19.52 7.93 -9.72
N LEU A 123 19.43 6.79 -10.43
CA LEU A 123 18.88 6.75 -11.79
C LEU A 123 17.40 7.15 -11.82
N GLY A 124 16.61 6.75 -10.82
CA GLY A 124 15.21 7.14 -10.68
C GLY A 124 15.01 8.64 -10.54
N ALA A 125 15.87 9.34 -9.78
CA ALA A 125 15.83 10.80 -9.67
C ALA A 125 16.10 11.49 -11.01
N ILE A 126 17.05 10.99 -11.78
CA ILE A 126 17.33 11.48 -13.14
C ILE A 126 16.13 11.20 -14.06
N GLN A 127 15.63 9.97 -14.05
CA GLN A 127 14.53 9.54 -14.91
C GLN A 127 13.25 10.36 -14.65
N PHE A 128 12.93 10.66 -13.39
CA PHE A 128 11.80 11.54 -13.04
C PHE A 128 11.90 12.90 -13.77
N ILE A 129 13.08 13.50 -13.78
CA ILE A 129 13.30 14.80 -14.46
C ILE A 129 13.23 14.66 -15.98
N GLU A 130 13.71 13.52 -16.53
CA GLU A 130 13.64 13.24 -17.98
C GLU A 130 12.21 12.99 -18.46
N ASP A 131 11.39 12.34 -17.63
CA ASP A 131 10.01 11.98 -17.96
C ASP A 131 9.01 13.11 -17.73
N LEU A 132 9.47 14.30 -17.29
CA LEU A 132 8.59 15.45 -17.18
C LEU A 132 8.02 15.82 -18.55
N PRO A 133 6.69 16.05 -18.65
CA PRO A 133 6.12 16.56 -19.89
C PRO A 133 6.80 17.85 -20.34
N ASP A 134 6.98 18.08 -21.64
CA ASP A 134 7.68 19.23 -22.24
C ASP A 134 7.20 20.59 -21.75
N TYR A 135 5.98 20.66 -21.23
CA TYR A 135 5.41 21.90 -20.69
C TYR A 135 5.70 22.11 -19.19
N LEU A 136 6.33 21.16 -18.50
CA LEU A 136 6.79 21.28 -17.11
C LEU A 136 8.30 21.38 -17.09
N ILE A 137 8.80 22.55 -16.75
CA ILE A 137 10.24 22.85 -16.81
C ILE A 137 10.77 23.14 -15.41
N PRO A 138 11.79 22.39 -14.93
CA PRO A 138 12.45 22.71 -13.68
C PRO A 138 13.08 24.10 -13.71
N VAL A 139 12.69 24.96 -12.77
CA VAL A 139 13.19 26.35 -12.68
C VAL A 139 13.93 26.63 -11.37
N ALA A 140 13.74 25.82 -10.34
CA ALA A 140 14.53 25.85 -9.12
C ALA A 140 14.57 24.46 -8.47
N VAL A 141 15.66 24.16 -7.77
CA VAL A 141 15.86 22.97 -6.90
C VAL A 141 16.52 23.45 -5.62
N GLU A 142 16.26 22.74 -4.53
CA GLU A 142 16.79 23.05 -3.19
C GLU A 142 16.73 24.58 -2.94
N LEU A 143 15.49 25.12 -2.99
CA LEU A 143 15.25 26.53 -2.80
C LEU A 143 15.04 26.83 -1.32
N PRO A 144 16.01 27.47 -0.63
CA PRO A 144 15.79 27.95 0.72
C PRO A 144 14.78 29.08 0.72
N MET A 145 13.83 29.03 1.64
CA MET A 145 12.76 30.01 1.80
C MET A 145 12.56 30.33 3.27
N TYR A 146 12.19 31.58 3.59
CA TYR A 146 11.80 31.94 4.92
C TYR A 146 10.60 32.90 4.92
N ASN A 147 9.93 32.96 6.07
CA ASN A 147 8.81 33.86 6.28
C ASN A 147 9.18 34.88 7.37
N GLU A 148 9.23 36.17 7.00
CA GLU A 148 9.58 37.24 7.90
C GLU A 148 8.58 37.47 9.03
N LEU A 149 7.28 37.24 8.76
CA LEU A 149 6.23 37.48 9.74
C LEU A 149 6.27 36.43 10.86
N PHE A 150 6.45 35.18 10.50
CA PHE A 150 6.44 34.06 11.48
C PHE A 150 7.83 33.61 11.87
N TRP A 151 8.87 34.13 11.24
CA TRP A 151 10.29 33.89 11.50
C TRP A 151 10.67 32.41 11.52
N PHE A 152 10.27 31.70 10.47
CA PHE A 152 10.68 30.33 10.22
C PHE A 152 11.16 30.14 8.77
N CYS A 153 11.96 29.10 8.55
CA CYS A 153 12.58 28.80 7.25
C CYS A 153 12.49 27.31 6.91
N GLY A 154 12.79 27.00 5.68
CA GLY A 154 12.88 25.63 5.16
C GLY A 154 13.40 25.61 3.74
N THR A 155 13.65 24.40 3.22
CA THR A 155 14.07 24.21 1.82
C THR A 155 12.97 23.46 1.07
N CYS A 156 12.65 23.93 -0.13
CA CYS A 156 11.74 23.27 -1.06
C CYS A 156 12.53 22.39 -2.01
N ASP A 157 12.14 21.10 -2.18
CA ASP A 157 12.84 20.13 -3.05
C ASP A 157 12.96 20.65 -4.48
N GLY A 158 11.88 21.24 -5.04
CA GLY A 158 11.98 21.87 -6.33
C GLY A 158 10.73 22.60 -6.82
N ILE A 159 10.93 23.42 -7.85
CA ILE A 159 9.86 24.19 -8.49
C ILE A 159 9.89 23.96 -9.99
N LEU A 160 8.74 23.60 -10.55
CA LEU A 160 8.48 23.49 -11.98
C LEU A 160 7.70 24.72 -12.46
N PHE A 161 8.00 25.18 -13.67
CA PHE A 161 7.17 26.16 -14.38
C PHE A 161 6.33 25.46 -15.43
N ASN A 162 5.02 25.63 -15.36
CA ASN A 162 4.09 25.10 -16.36
C ASN A 162 3.91 26.14 -17.49
N THR A 163 4.49 25.84 -18.65
CA THR A 163 4.46 26.76 -19.81
C THR A 163 3.08 26.91 -20.46
N LYS A 164 2.14 25.97 -20.21
CA LYS A 164 0.78 26.04 -20.76
C LYS A 164 -0.11 27.05 -20.04
N ASN A 165 0.11 27.25 -18.74
CA ASN A 165 -0.76 28.10 -17.93
C ASN A 165 -0.02 29.16 -17.10
N GLY A 166 1.31 29.25 -17.23
CA GLY A 166 2.15 30.23 -16.54
C GLY A 166 2.28 30.03 -15.04
N LYS A 167 1.89 28.85 -14.49
CA LYS A 167 1.90 28.61 -13.04
C LYS A 167 3.18 27.94 -12.58
N LEU A 168 3.59 28.26 -11.35
CA LEU A 168 4.63 27.54 -10.63
C LEU A 168 4.03 26.35 -9.88
N ILE A 169 4.73 25.25 -9.88
CA ILE A 169 4.36 24.00 -9.20
C ILE A 169 5.50 23.65 -8.26
N ILE A 170 5.22 23.62 -6.96
CA ILE A 170 6.15 23.08 -5.96
C ILE A 170 5.99 21.58 -5.99
N TYR A 171 7.07 20.82 -6.11
CA TYR A 171 7.05 19.38 -5.96
C TYR A 171 7.84 18.95 -4.72
N ASP A 172 7.35 17.92 -4.09
CA ASP A 172 7.89 17.27 -2.91
C ASP A 172 7.41 15.81 -2.94
N TYR A 173 8.19 14.89 -2.45
CA TYR A 173 7.98 13.46 -2.66
C TYR A 173 7.32 12.80 -1.44
N LYS A 174 6.35 11.91 -1.67
CA LYS A 174 5.53 11.25 -0.64
C LYS A 174 5.28 9.80 -1.04
N GLY A 175 5.12 8.88 -0.09
CA GLY A 175 4.90 7.53 -0.56
C GLY A 175 4.59 6.44 0.46
N LEU A 176 4.54 5.24 -0.10
CA LEU A 176 4.37 3.95 0.57
C LEU A 176 5.69 3.17 0.55
N PRO A 177 5.92 2.23 1.50
CA PRO A 177 7.10 1.38 1.51
C PRO A 177 7.30 0.62 0.20
N LEU A 178 8.56 0.45 -0.22
CA LEU A 178 8.91 -0.19 -1.50
C LEU A 178 8.41 -1.61 -1.63
N ASN A 179 8.34 -2.35 -0.54
CA ASN A 179 7.89 -3.74 -0.51
C ASN A 179 6.35 -3.89 -0.43
N THR A 180 5.60 -2.78 -0.42
CA THR A 180 4.14 -2.81 -0.38
C THR A 180 3.59 -3.50 -1.64
N PRO A 181 2.80 -4.59 -1.49
CA PRO A 181 2.26 -5.30 -2.64
C PRO A 181 1.15 -4.50 -3.32
N ILE A 182 1.23 -4.44 -4.65
CA ILE A 182 0.25 -3.78 -5.53
C ILE A 182 -0.18 -4.76 -6.60
N PHE A 183 -1.48 -4.91 -6.78
CA PHE A 183 -2.03 -5.74 -7.84
C PHE A 183 -2.21 -4.92 -9.13
N THR A 184 -1.62 -5.40 -10.22
CA THR A 184 -1.62 -4.73 -11.53
C THR A 184 -2.39 -5.56 -12.55
N ASN A 185 -2.57 -5.02 -13.75
CA ASN A 185 -3.11 -5.76 -14.91
C ASN A 185 -2.25 -6.97 -15.34
N ASN A 186 -1.04 -7.12 -14.79
CA ASN A 186 -0.10 -8.20 -15.08
C ASN A 186 0.23 -9.06 -13.83
N GLY A 187 -0.60 -8.98 -12.78
CA GLY A 187 -0.38 -9.68 -11.51
C GLY A 187 0.29 -8.82 -10.45
N TRP A 188 0.77 -9.46 -9.38
CA TRP A 188 1.35 -8.79 -8.23
C TRP A 188 2.72 -8.18 -8.54
N LYS A 189 2.88 -6.93 -8.15
CA LYS A 189 4.15 -6.20 -8.08
C LYS A 189 4.31 -5.60 -6.68
N THR A 190 5.46 -4.99 -6.42
CA THR A 190 5.65 -4.14 -5.24
C THR A 190 5.74 -2.68 -5.66
N MET A 191 5.46 -1.75 -4.75
CA MET A 191 5.58 -0.31 -5.02
C MET A 191 6.91 0.05 -5.68
N GLY A 192 8.01 -0.55 -5.23
CA GLY A 192 9.36 -0.29 -5.77
C GLY A 192 9.64 -0.90 -7.15
N THR A 193 8.74 -1.74 -7.69
CA THR A 193 8.90 -2.39 -9.02
C THR A 193 7.87 -1.92 -10.04
N LEU A 194 7.01 -0.97 -9.66
CA LEU A 194 6.04 -0.37 -10.58
C LEU A 194 6.72 0.53 -11.62
N ASN A 195 6.12 0.62 -12.80
CA ASN A 195 6.57 1.46 -13.91
C ASN A 195 5.42 2.37 -14.41
N ILE A 196 5.77 3.46 -15.10
CA ILE A 196 4.82 4.48 -15.61
C ILE A 196 3.76 3.90 -16.56
N ASN A 197 3.95 2.75 -17.15
CA ASN A 197 2.97 2.13 -18.05
C ASN A 197 2.20 0.98 -17.41
N ASP A 198 2.39 0.72 -16.12
CA ASP A 198 1.58 -0.24 -15.39
C ASP A 198 0.17 0.32 -15.15
N TYR A 199 -0.79 -0.59 -15.04
CA TYR A 199 -2.16 -0.28 -14.64
C TYR A 199 -2.44 -0.91 -13.29
N VAL A 200 -3.04 -0.13 -12.40
CA VAL A 200 -3.48 -0.55 -11.07
C VAL A 200 -5.00 -0.37 -10.95
N TYR A 201 -5.60 -0.88 -9.90
CA TYR A 201 -7.04 -0.75 -9.70
C TYR A 201 -7.37 0.41 -8.77
N ASP A 202 -8.43 1.16 -9.05
CA ASP A 202 -8.96 2.20 -8.19
C ASP A 202 -10.08 1.68 -7.25
N LYS A 203 -10.62 2.55 -6.39
CA LYS A 203 -11.70 2.20 -5.45
C LYS A 203 -12.96 1.66 -6.12
N ASP A 204 -13.19 1.98 -7.38
CA ASP A 204 -14.34 1.50 -8.15
C ASP A 204 -14.06 0.18 -8.88
N GLY A 205 -12.89 -0.44 -8.64
CA GLY A 205 -12.44 -1.70 -9.23
C GLY A 205 -11.93 -1.56 -10.66
N LYS A 206 -11.78 -0.34 -11.18
CA LYS A 206 -11.38 -0.07 -12.56
C LYS A 206 -9.89 0.03 -12.71
N LEU A 207 -9.37 -0.49 -13.82
CA LEU A 207 -7.97 -0.31 -14.20
C LEU A 207 -7.69 1.15 -14.56
N VAL A 208 -6.70 1.72 -13.90
CA VAL A 208 -6.24 3.10 -14.10
C VAL A 208 -4.73 3.10 -14.35
N ARG A 209 -4.28 3.95 -15.27
CA ARG A 209 -2.87 4.02 -15.64
C ARG A 209 -2.06 4.77 -14.59
N ILE A 210 -0.84 4.31 -14.32
CA ILE A 210 0.14 5.08 -13.57
C ILE A 210 0.68 6.18 -14.48
N LYS A 211 0.43 7.45 -14.09
CA LYS A 211 0.90 8.65 -14.83
C LYS A 211 2.29 9.05 -14.43
N ASN A 212 2.61 8.88 -13.16
CA ASN A 212 3.87 9.32 -12.59
C ASN A 212 4.28 8.45 -11.39
N ILE A 213 5.57 8.36 -11.16
CA ILE A 213 6.16 7.65 -10.02
C ILE A 213 7.18 8.60 -9.38
N SER A 214 7.12 8.77 -8.06
CA SER A 214 8.07 9.62 -7.34
C SER A 214 9.42 8.92 -7.17
N ASP A 215 10.43 9.69 -6.76
CA ASP A 215 11.66 9.11 -6.24
C ASP A 215 11.42 8.35 -4.93
N ILE A 216 12.35 7.45 -4.63
CA ILE A 216 12.38 6.73 -3.36
C ILE A 216 12.99 7.65 -2.30
N LYS A 217 12.34 7.80 -1.15
CA LYS A 217 12.84 8.57 -0.01
C LYS A 217 12.68 7.81 1.29
N ASN A 218 13.67 7.91 2.15
CA ASN A 218 13.54 7.51 3.55
C ASN A 218 12.72 8.54 4.31
N LYS A 219 11.55 8.15 4.78
CA LYS A 219 10.66 9.05 5.53
C LYS A 219 10.22 8.41 6.83
N LYS A 220 9.97 9.26 7.82
CA LYS A 220 9.23 8.84 9.02
C LYS A 220 7.90 8.25 8.59
N CYS A 221 7.57 7.10 9.13
CA CYS A 221 6.38 6.35 8.77
C CYS A 221 5.48 6.12 9.98
N ILE A 222 4.21 5.90 9.69
CA ILE A 222 3.19 5.52 10.66
C ILE A 222 2.65 4.16 10.25
N LYS A 223 2.59 3.27 11.21
CA LYS A 223 1.90 1.99 11.10
C LYS A 223 0.48 2.14 11.61
N PHE A 224 -0.49 1.86 10.75
CA PHE A 224 -1.90 1.81 11.08
C PHE A 224 -2.36 0.38 11.27
N THR A 225 -3.14 0.14 12.31
CA THR A 225 -3.82 -1.15 12.56
C THR A 225 -5.32 -0.97 12.37
N PHE A 226 -5.93 -1.89 11.62
CA PHE A 226 -7.36 -1.90 11.37
C PHE A 226 -8.11 -2.88 12.29
N ASP A 227 -9.43 -2.73 12.36
CA ASP A 227 -10.33 -3.57 13.17
C ASP A 227 -10.40 -5.04 12.73
N ASN A 228 -9.80 -5.40 11.62
CA ASN A 228 -9.61 -6.77 11.14
C ASN A 228 -8.18 -7.31 11.33
N ASN A 229 -7.36 -6.62 12.13
CA ASN A 229 -5.96 -6.91 12.43
C ASN A 229 -5.00 -6.77 11.23
N GLU A 230 -5.43 -6.15 10.14
CA GLU A 230 -4.51 -5.76 9.06
C GLU A 230 -3.65 -4.57 9.51
N GLU A 231 -2.39 -4.59 9.13
CA GLU A 231 -1.44 -3.52 9.39
C GLU A 231 -0.92 -2.95 8.08
N ILE A 232 -0.77 -1.65 8.05
CA ILE A 232 -0.20 -0.94 6.91
C ILE A 232 0.76 0.13 7.39
N ILE A 233 1.78 0.39 6.58
CA ILE A 233 2.76 1.43 6.84
C ILE A 233 2.69 2.45 5.71
N SER A 234 2.71 3.73 6.05
CA SER A 234 2.81 4.83 5.11
C SER A 234 3.62 5.97 5.70
N ASP A 235 4.18 6.83 4.86
CA ASP A 235 4.82 8.04 5.36
C ASP A 235 3.81 9.01 6.00
N TYR A 236 4.29 9.96 6.76
CA TYR A 236 3.48 10.96 7.50
C TYR A 236 2.55 11.75 6.60
N GLU A 237 2.93 12.00 5.38
CA GLU A 237 2.22 12.86 4.46
C GLU A 237 1.37 12.09 3.45
N HIS A 238 1.44 10.75 3.47
CA HIS A 238 0.61 9.91 2.62
C HIS A 238 -0.87 10.19 2.86
N ARG A 239 -1.69 10.09 1.83
CA ARG A 239 -3.08 10.51 1.85
C ARG A 239 -4.04 9.34 1.86
N TRP A 240 -5.11 9.51 2.60
CA TRP A 240 -6.17 8.54 2.81
C TRP A 240 -7.52 9.15 2.51
N LEU A 241 -8.38 8.42 1.81
CA LEU A 241 -9.80 8.78 1.67
C LEU A 241 -10.58 8.20 2.86
N ILE A 242 -10.92 9.04 3.83
CA ILE A 242 -11.50 8.63 5.11
C ILE A 242 -12.88 9.21 5.31
N ASN A 243 -13.79 8.38 5.82
CA ASN A 243 -15.10 8.77 6.29
C ASN A 243 -15.11 8.79 7.82
N LYS A 244 -15.41 9.95 8.41
CA LYS A 244 -15.46 10.15 9.85
C LYS A 244 -16.86 9.89 10.39
N GLY A 245 -16.98 9.04 11.42
CA GLY A 245 -18.23 8.75 12.13
C GLY A 245 -19.33 8.26 11.20
N PHE A 246 -20.42 9.00 11.12
CA PHE A 246 -21.60 8.68 10.29
C PHE A 246 -21.58 9.34 8.90
N SER A 247 -20.53 10.12 8.59
CA SER A 247 -20.44 10.78 7.29
C SER A 247 -20.32 9.76 6.16
N LYS A 248 -21.17 9.89 5.13
CA LYS A 248 -21.07 9.11 3.89
C LYS A 248 -20.10 9.75 2.89
N LYS A 249 -19.72 11.01 3.08
CA LYS A 249 -18.79 11.74 2.20
C LYS A 249 -17.38 11.63 2.76
N GLY A 250 -16.51 10.94 2.03
CA GLY A 250 -15.09 10.84 2.36
C GLY A 250 -14.38 12.20 2.25
N LYS A 251 -13.40 12.41 3.12
CA LYS A 251 -12.44 13.53 3.06
C LYS A 251 -11.04 12.96 2.99
N VAL A 252 -10.14 13.71 2.40
CA VAL A 252 -8.72 13.33 2.32
C VAL A 252 -8.01 13.82 3.58
N PHE A 253 -7.32 12.89 4.25
CA PHE A 253 -6.48 13.12 5.42
C PHE A 253 -5.07 12.65 5.12
N THR A 254 -4.06 13.31 5.68
CA THR A 254 -2.69 12.79 5.72
C THR A 254 -2.55 11.73 6.81
N SER A 255 -1.51 10.89 6.72
CA SER A 255 -1.20 9.93 7.79
C SER A 255 -0.97 10.62 9.13
N GLN A 256 -0.31 11.78 9.13
CA GLN A 256 -0.11 12.60 10.31
C GLN A 256 -1.44 13.04 10.93
N GLU A 257 -2.36 13.60 10.12
CA GLU A 257 -3.67 14.03 10.62
C GLU A 257 -4.49 12.86 11.18
N VAL A 258 -4.35 11.66 10.62
CA VAL A 258 -4.98 10.45 11.15
C VAL A 258 -4.36 10.05 12.48
N PHE A 259 -3.03 10.08 12.58
CA PHE A 259 -2.29 9.77 13.81
C PHE A 259 -2.67 10.72 14.95
N ASP A 260 -2.62 12.03 14.70
CA ASP A 260 -2.97 13.05 15.68
C ASP A 260 -4.42 12.91 16.14
N TYR A 261 -5.31 12.62 15.19
CA TYR A 261 -6.72 12.42 15.50
C TYR A 261 -6.96 11.22 16.42
N LEU A 262 -6.30 10.08 16.17
CA LEU A 262 -6.44 8.87 16.97
C LEU A 262 -5.89 9.05 18.38
N ASN A 263 -4.78 9.77 18.52
CA ASN A 263 -4.16 10.04 19.82
C ASN A 263 -4.91 11.08 20.65
N SER A 264 -5.68 11.97 20.01
CA SER A 264 -6.41 13.05 20.66
C SER A 264 -7.88 12.72 20.97
N ASN A 265 -8.40 11.57 20.52
CA ASN A 265 -9.82 11.26 20.62
C ASN A 265 -10.08 9.85 21.13
N ASP A 266 -11.16 9.71 21.89
CA ASP A 266 -11.69 8.41 22.29
C ASP A 266 -12.48 7.79 21.12
N ILE A 267 -11.78 6.99 20.30
CA ILE A 267 -12.34 6.33 19.11
C ILE A 267 -13.33 5.20 19.42
N SER A 268 -13.55 4.86 20.69
CA SER A 268 -14.61 3.93 21.09
C SER A 268 -16.00 4.48 20.75
N LYS A 269 -16.12 5.80 20.71
CA LYS A 269 -17.35 6.49 20.33
C LYS A 269 -17.55 6.41 18.80
N SER A 270 -18.68 5.88 18.39
CA SER A 270 -19.00 5.61 16.98
C SER A 270 -18.91 6.83 16.05
N TYR A 271 -19.22 8.04 16.56
CA TYR A 271 -19.13 9.27 15.78
C TYR A 271 -17.69 9.80 15.59
N LEU A 272 -16.73 9.24 16.32
CA LEU A 272 -15.30 9.57 16.19
C LEU A 272 -14.53 8.55 15.35
N THR A 273 -15.13 7.44 14.95
CA THR A 273 -14.44 6.39 14.18
C THR A 273 -13.99 6.90 12.80
N LEU A 274 -12.78 6.50 12.40
CA LEU A 274 -12.24 6.72 11.06
C LEU A 274 -12.41 5.45 10.23
N LYS A 275 -13.01 5.58 9.04
CA LYS A 275 -13.42 4.47 8.19
C LYS A 275 -12.83 4.61 6.80
N ILE A 276 -12.28 3.51 6.28
CA ILE A 276 -11.93 3.36 4.87
C ILE A 276 -12.90 2.34 4.26
N TYR A 277 -13.72 2.76 3.30
CA TYR A 277 -14.66 1.86 2.64
C TYR A 277 -13.92 0.83 1.77
N ASN A 278 -14.49 -0.36 1.68
CA ASN A 278 -13.99 -1.38 0.78
C ASN A 278 -14.07 -0.88 -0.68
N PRO A 279 -13.16 -1.31 -1.56
CA PRO A 279 -13.33 -1.09 -2.99
C PRO A 279 -14.53 -1.87 -3.51
N LYS A 280 -14.98 -1.53 -4.70
CA LYS A 280 -15.82 -2.43 -5.49
C LYS A 280 -14.99 -3.63 -5.96
N ALA A 281 -15.66 -4.71 -6.34
CA ALA A 281 -14.99 -5.84 -6.98
C ALA A 281 -14.18 -5.36 -8.20
N LEU A 282 -13.02 -6.00 -8.44
CA LEU A 282 -12.21 -5.68 -9.62
C LEU A 282 -13.01 -5.93 -10.90
N ASP A 283 -13.05 -4.95 -11.79
CA ASP A 283 -13.81 -4.98 -13.05
C ASP A 283 -12.96 -5.60 -14.16
N ASN A 284 -12.89 -6.93 -14.17
CA ASN A 284 -12.14 -7.71 -15.12
C ASN A 284 -13.06 -8.43 -16.11
N LYS A 285 -12.58 -8.57 -17.35
CA LYS A 285 -13.26 -9.35 -18.38
C LYS A 285 -13.14 -10.86 -18.14
N HIS A 286 -14.06 -11.61 -18.73
CA HIS A 286 -13.95 -13.07 -18.79
C HIS A 286 -12.64 -13.50 -19.46
N ARG A 287 -12.00 -14.55 -18.94
CA ARG A 287 -10.77 -15.13 -19.46
C ARG A 287 -10.90 -16.63 -19.61
N GLU A 288 -10.23 -17.17 -20.61
CA GLU A 288 -9.95 -18.61 -20.64
C GLU A 288 -8.95 -18.95 -19.54
N LEU A 289 -9.29 -19.91 -18.72
CA LEU A 289 -8.49 -20.36 -17.58
C LEU A 289 -8.11 -21.83 -17.76
N PRO A 290 -6.88 -22.21 -17.40
CA PRO A 290 -6.41 -23.61 -17.58
C PRO A 290 -7.25 -24.61 -16.82
N ILE A 291 -7.72 -24.26 -15.62
CA ILE A 291 -8.58 -25.09 -14.77
C ILE A 291 -9.88 -24.31 -14.51
N ASP A 292 -11.01 -25.00 -14.58
CA ASP A 292 -12.27 -24.40 -14.16
C ASP A 292 -12.14 -23.81 -12.73
N PRO A 293 -12.58 -22.56 -12.50
CA PRO A 293 -12.40 -21.87 -11.23
C PRO A 293 -12.96 -22.62 -10.02
N TYR A 294 -14.15 -23.20 -10.13
CA TYR A 294 -14.76 -23.96 -9.04
C TYR A 294 -13.93 -25.22 -8.71
N VAL A 295 -13.48 -25.94 -9.74
CA VAL A 295 -12.67 -27.16 -9.58
C VAL A 295 -11.31 -26.83 -8.95
N LEU A 296 -10.69 -25.71 -9.36
CA LEU A 296 -9.48 -25.23 -8.70
C LEU A 296 -9.74 -24.87 -7.24
N GLY A 297 -10.85 -24.21 -6.92
CA GLY A 297 -11.26 -23.88 -5.55
C GLY A 297 -11.36 -25.12 -4.66
N ILE A 298 -12.07 -26.14 -5.11
CA ILE A 298 -12.16 -27.44 -4.42
C ILE A 298 -10.76 -28.06 -4.22
N TRP A 299 -9.92 -28.07 -5.26
CA TRP A 299 -8.58 -28.66 -5.16
C TRP A 299 -7.67 -27.87 -4.20
N LEU A 300 -7.76 -26.57 -4.17
CA LEU A 300 -7.00 -25.72 -3.23
C LEU A 300 -7.37 -26.02 -1.76
N GLY A 301 -8.64 -26.30 -1.46
CA GLY A 301 -9.13 -26.75 -0.15
C GLY A 301 -8.77 -28.22 0.12
N ASP A 302 -9.48 -29.14 -0.50
CA ASP A 302 -9.49 -30.58 -0.24
C ASP A 302 -8.50 -31.41 -1.05
N GLY A 303 -7.78 -30.79 -1.99
CA GLY A 303 -6.85 -31.49 -2.88
C GLY A 303 -5.59 -32.00 -2.19
N HIS A 304 -5.07 -33.10 -2.69
CA HIS A 304 -3.77 -33.62 -2.31
C HIS A 304 -2.65 -32.72 -2.84
N LYS A 305 -1.57 -32.54 -2.05
CA LYS A 305 -0.48 -31.63 -2.43
C LYS A 305 0.30 -32.07 -3.68
N ALA A 306 0.36 -33.39 -3.93
CA ALA A 306 1.26 -33.97 -4.91
C ALA A 306 0.58 -34.40 -6.21
N ASP A 307 -0.74 -34.45 -6.24
CA ASP A 307 -1.50 -34.98 -7.37
C ASP A 307 -2.91 -34.35 -7.50
N ALA A 308 -3.63 -34.78 -8.53
CA ALA A 308 -4.97 -34.29 -8.86
C ALA A 308 -6.07 -34.99 -8.08
N LYS A 309 -5.77 -35.62 -6.93
CA LYS A 309 -6.79 -36.24 -6.07
C LYS A 309 -7.39 -35.21 -5.14
N ILE A 310 -8.66 -35.39 -4.86
CA ILE A 310 -9.37 -34.71 -3.78
C ILE A 310 -10.04 -35.71 -2.88
N THR A 311 -10.24 -35.33 -1.60
CA THR A 311 -11.00 -36.16 -0.64
C THR A 311 -12.23 -35.36 -0.21
N GLN A 312 -13.42 -35.85 -0.55
CA GLN A 312 -14.65 -35.10 -0.33
C GLN A 312 -15.78 -36.05 0.14
N MET A 313 -16.63 -35.55 1.05
CA MET A 313 -17.78 -36.25 1.60
C MET A 313 -19.09 -35.95 0.87
N ASN A 314 -19.20 -34.75 0.28
CA ASN A 314 -20.44 -34.27 -0.34
C ASN A 314 -20.56 -34.81 -1.78
N SER A 315 -21.57 -35.62 -2.05
CA SER A 315 -21.81 -36.16 -3.41
C SER A 315 -22.10 -35.11 -4.44
N LYS A 316 -22.74 -34.00 -4.07
CA LYS A 316 -23.06 -32.89 -4.98
C LYS A 316 -21.80 -32.20 -5.54
N VAL A 317 -20.70 -32.22 -4.77
CA VAL A 317 -19.43 -31.68 -5.26
C VAL A 317 -18.89 -32.52 -6.42
N TRP A 318 -19.02 -33.85 -6.33
CA TRP A 318 -18.63 -34.77 -7.40
C TRP A 318 -19.47 -34.55 -8.67
N GLU A 319 -20.79 -34.44 -8.50
CA GLU A 319 -21.73 -34.14 -9.59
C GLU A 319 -21.40 -32.79 -10.28
N GLU A 320 -21.05 -31.77 -9.47
CA GLU A 320 -20.71 -30.45 -9.99
C GLU A 320 -19.39 -30.48 -10.78
N ILE A 321 -18.39 -31.25 -10.32
CA ILE A 321 -17.12 -31.42 -11.04
C ILE A 321 -17.38 -32.12 -12.40
N GLU A 322 -18.24 -33.13 -12.45
CA GLU A 322 -18.60 -33.81 -13.69
C GLU A 322 -19.38 -32.90 -14.65
N LYS A 323 -20.33 -32.09 -14.15
CA LYS A 323 -21.06 -31.08 -14.96
C LYS A 323 -20.12 -30.06 -15.61
N ARG A 324 -18.97 -29.79 -15.00
CA ARG A 324 -17.94 -28.90 -15.54
C ARG A 324 -17.00 -29.58 -16.53
N GLY A 325 -17.32 -30.82 -16.93
CA GLY A 325 -16.63 -31.57 -17.99
C GLY A 325 -15.43 -32.38 -17.53
N TYR A 326 -15.22 -32.55 -16.21
CA TYR A 326 -14.15 -33.41 -15.69
C TYR A 326 -14.64 -34.84 -15.45
N SER A 327 -13.81 -35.81 -15.80
CA SER A 327 -14.06 -37.21 -15.49
C SER A 327 -13.40 -37.59 -14.16
N LEU A 328 -14.04 -38.46 -13.39
CA LEU A 328 -13.60 -38.90 -12.07
C LEU A 328 -13.08 -40.32 -12.08
N GLY A 329 -11.98 -40.56 -11.40
CA GLY A 329 -11.45 -41.89 -11.15
C GLY A 329 -12.27 -42.67 -10.09
N LYS A 330 -11.99 -43.98 -9.97
CA LYS A 330 -12.58 -44.80 -8.92
C LYS A 330 -12.21 -44.27 -7.55
N ASP A 331 -13.09 -44.50 -6.55
CA ASP A 331 -12.78 -44.22 -5.16
C ASP A 331 -11.63 -45.11 -4.69
N VAL A 332 -10.56 -44.47 -4.19
CA VAL A 332 -9.37 -45.12 -3.65
C VAL A 332 -9.22 -44.88 -2.15
N SER A 333 -10.29 -44.47 -1.47
CA SER A 333 -10.30 -44.32 -0.02
C SER A 333 -10.04 -45.70 0.64
N LYS A 334 -8.96 -45.77 1.42
CA LYS A 334 -8.66 -47.00 2.19
C LYS A 334 -9.58 -47.05 3.40
N GLY A 335 -10.70 -47.70 3.24
CA GLY A 335 -11.64 -48.21 4.21
C GLY A 335 -11.50 -47.79 5.67
N SER A 336 -11.89 -46.60 6.00
CA SER A 336 -12.14 -46.22 7.37
C SER A 336 -13.45 -45.42 7.43
N SER A 337 -14.40 -45.90 8.22
CA SER A 337 -15.64 -45.20 8.65
C SER A 337 -16.49 -44.46 7.61
N GLY A 338 -16.37 -44.69 6.37
CA GLY A 338 -17.47 -44.86 5.40
C GLY A 338 -18.07 -43.67 4.74
N LYS A 339 -17.56 -42.40 4.79
CA LYS A 339 -18.27 -41.33 4.07
C LYS A 339 -17.38 -40.52 3.12
N ALA A 340 -16.11 -40.30 3.42
CA ALA A 340 -15.23 -39.50 2.56
C ALA A 340 -14.66 -40.35 1.42
N GLN A 341 -14.90 -39.95 0.19
CA GLN A 341 -14.34 -40.57 -1.01
C GLN A 341 -13.09 -39.81 -1.46
N THR A 342 -12.08 -40.56 -1.91
CA THR A 342 -10.87 -39.99 -2.53
C THR A 342 -10.85 -40.42 -4.01
N ARG A 343 -10.97 -39.43 -4.91
CA ARG A 343 -11.00 -39.70 -6.36
C ARG A 343 -9.98 -38.81 -7.07
N THR A 344 -9.45 -39.30 -8.17
CA THR A 344 -8.61 -38.50 -9.11
C THR A 344 -9.52 -37.74 -10.05
N ILE A 345 -9.23 -36.46 -10.28
CA ILE A 345 -9.85 -35.67 -11.35
C ILE A 345 -8.95 -35.82 -12.57
N PHE A 346 -9.44 -36.50 -13.63
CA PHE A 346 -8.68 -36.69 -14.85
C PHE A 346 -8.52 -35.37 -15.61
N GLY A 347 -7.37 -35.20 -16.26
CA GLY A 347 -7.00 -33.96 -16.96
C GLY A 347 -6.34 -32.92 -16.05
N LEU A 348 -6.68 -32.85 -14.76
CA LEU A 348 -6.24 -31.80 -13.86
C LEU A 348 -4.74 -31.83 -13.51
N GLN A 349 -4.10 -33.01 -13.58
CA GLN A 349 -2.68 -33.17 -13.17
C GLN A 349 -1.69 -32.36 -14.00
N LYS A 350 -1.96 -32.22 -15.31
CA LYS A 350 -1.14 -31.49 -16.24
C LYS A 350 -1.22 -29.99 -15.94
N GLU A 351 -2.41 -29.45 -15.85
CA GLU A 351 -2.69 -28.04 -15.59
C GLU A 351 -2.13 -27.60 -14.22
N LEU A 352 -2.28 -28.44 -13.18
CA LEU A 352 -1.68 -28.18 -11.86
C LEU A 352 -0.14 -28.08 -11.93
N ARG A 353 0.50 -28.88 -12.78
CA ARG A 353 1.95 -28.83 -12.97
C ARG A 353 2.36 -27.55 -13.73
N GLU A 354 1.66 -27.23 -14.80
CA GLU A 354 1.92 -26.04 -15.62
C GLU A 354 1.74 -24.73 -14.81
N LEU A 355 0.77 -24.70 -13.91
CA LEU A 355 0.54 -23.60 -12.98
C LEU A 355 1.47 -23.65 -11.73
N ASN A 356 2.41 -24.61 -11.67
CA ASN A 356 3.32 -24.80 -10.52
C ASN A 356 2.59 -24.94 -9.16
N LEU A 357 1.44 -25.63 -9.15
CA LEU A 357 0.61 -25.78 -7.97
C LEU A 357 0.93 -27.04 -7.16
N LEU A 358 1.53 -28.06 -7.78
CA LEU A 358 1.88 -29.31 -7.11
C LEU A 358 2.95 -29.06 -6.04
N LYS A 359 2.68 -29.49 -4.81
CA LYS A 359 3.49 -29.23 -3.60
C LYS A 359 3.67 -27.73 -3.24
N ASN A 360 3.06 -26.84 -4.01
CA ASN A 360 3.18 -25.39 -3.88
C ASN A 360 1.79 -24.72 -4.09
N LYS A 361 0.81 -25.06 -3.26
CA LYS A 361 -0.53 -24.50 -3.37
C LYS A 361 -0.49 -22.98 -3.13
N HIS A 362 -0.91 -22.21 -4.13
CA HIS A 362 -1.07 -20.77 -4.11
C HIS A 362 -2.22 -20.36 -5.04
N LEU A 363 -2.59 -19.10 -5.06
CA LEU A 363 -3.56 -18.55 -6.02
C LEU A 363 -2.82 -17.95 -7.21
N PRO A 364 -2.87 -18.56 -8.40
CA PRO A 364 -2.24 -17.97 -9.58
C PRO A 364 -2.90 -16.64 -9.95
N ASP A 365 -2.10 -15.63 -10.27
CA ASP A 365 -2.57 -14.26 -10.55
C ASP A 365 -3.62 -14.20 -11.67
N ILE A 366 -3.54 -15.09 -12.66
CA ILE A 366 -4.50 -15.16 -13.77
C ILE A 366 -5.94 -15.33 -13.27
N TYR A 367 -6.16 -16.01 -12.13
CA TYR A 367 -7.49 -16.17 -11.53
C TYR A 367 -8.00 -14.90 -10.86
N LEU A 368 -7.11 -14.07 -10.29
CA LEU A 368 -7.50 -12.76 -9.78
C LEU A 368 -7.78 -11.76 -10.91
N LEU A 369 -7.15 -11.95 -12.08
CA LEU A 369 -7.37 -11.16 -13.29
C LEU A 369 -8.60 -11.62 -14.09
N ALA A 370 -9.29 -12.66 -13.66
CA ALA A 370 -10.50 -13.19 -14.29
C ALA A 370 -11.75 -12.38 -13.91
N SER A 371 -12.88 -12.64 -14.58
CA SER A 371 -14.14 -11.95 -14.34
C SER A 371 -14.66 -12.14 -12.91
N TYR A 372 -15.61 -11.31 -12.51
CA TYR A 372 -16.26 -11.41 -11.21
C TYR A 372 -16.84 -12.82 -10.99
N GLU A 373 -17.58 -13.34 -11.98
CA GLU A 373 -18.23 -14.66 -11.92
C GLU A 373 -17.21 -15.78 -11.76
N GLN A 374 -16.09 -15.72 -12.49
CA GLN A 374 -15.04 -16.73 -12.39
C GLN A 374 -14.36 -16.71 -11.01
N ARG A 375 -14.13 -15.53 -10.43
CA ARG A 375 -13.58 -15.39 -9.07
C ARG A 375 -14.59 -15.83 -8.00
N LEU A 376 -15.88 -15.57 -8.23
CA LEU A 376 -16.95 -16.04 -7.35
C LEU A 376 -17.06 -17.57 -7.40
N ASP A 377 -16.94 -18.19 -8.57
CA ASP A 377 -16.93 -19.65 -8.70
C ASP A 377 -15.71 -20.29 -8.00
N LEU A 378 -14.54 -19.63 -8.10
CA LEU A 378 -13.36 -20.07 -7.35
C LEU A 378 -13.61 -20.01 -5.83
N LEU A 379 -14.22 -18.91 -5.33
CA LEU A 379 -14.60 -18.78 -3.93
C LEU A 379 -15.59 -19.88 -3.52
N ARG A 380 -16.61 -20.15 -4.34
CA ARG A 380 -17.60 -21.20 -4.07
C ARG A 380 -16.96 -22.58 -3.93
N GLY A 381 -16.05 -22.93 -4.84
CA GLY A 381 -15.31 -24.18 -4.72
C GLY A 381 -14.48 -24.25 -3.45
N PHE A 382 -13.79 -23.18 -3.10
CA PHE A 382 -12.98 -23.13 -1.90
C PHE A 382 -13.82 -23.21 -0.61
N MET A 383 -14.99 -22.57 -0.59
CA MET A 383 -15.93 -22.62 0.53
C MET A 383 -16.66 -23.96 0.64
N ASP A 384 -17.03 -24.61 -0.47
CA ASP A 384 -17.61 -25.94 -0.48
C ASP A 384 -16.64 -27.02 0.03
N ALA A 385 -15.31 -26.79 -0.11
CA ALA A 385 -14.30 -27.66 0.48
C ALA A 385 -14.25 -27.50 2.01
N ASP A 386 -13.83 -26.36 2.51
CA ASP A 386 -13.43 -26.15 3.91
C ASP A 386 -14.28 -25.10 4.67
N GLY A 387 -15.22 -24.42 4.00
CA GLY A 387 -16.01 -23.33 4.61
C GLY A 387 -17.19 -23.81 5.44
N TYR A 388 -17.72 -22.95 6.30
CA TYR A 388 -19.00 -23.13 6.99
C TYR A 388 -19.66 -21.76 7.32
N PHE A 389 -20.97 -21.79 7.57
CA PHE A 389 -21.71 -20.64 8.04
C PHE A 389 -21.90 -20.67 9.56
N ASN A 390 -21.41 -19.66 10.25
CA ASN A 390 -21.61 -19.50 11.69
C ASN A 390 -22.96 -18.83 11.94
N LYS A 391 -23.99 -19.63 12.27
CA LYS A 391 -25.37 -19.16 12.48
C LYS A 391 -25.52 -18.14 13.61
N THR A 392 -24.73 -18.29 14.69
CA THR A 392 -24.77 -17.38 15.84
C THR A 392 -24.22 -15.99 15.49
N ARG A 393 -23.10 -15.95 14.79
CA ARG A 393 -22.42 -14.70 14.40
C ARG A 393 -22.83 -14.19 13.02
N LYS A 394 -23.68 -14.96 12.32
CA LYS A 394 -24.17 -14.67 10.96
C LYS A 394 -23.05 -14.25 9.98
N ARG A 395 -22.01 -15.08 9.92
CA ARG A 395 -20.84 -14.86 9.06
C ARG A 395 -20.33 -16.16 8.49
N PHE A 396 -19.71 -16.08 7.34
CA PHE A 396 -18.99 -17.18 6.70
C PHE A 396 -17.60 -17.31 7.32
N VAL A 397 -17.16 -18.53 7.51
CA VAL A 397 -15.88 -18.83 8.17
C VAL A 397 -15.21 -19.98 7.44
N MET A 398 -13.91 -19.88 7.28
CA MET A 398 -13.04 -20.98 6.95
C MET A 398 -11.96 -21.10 8.02
N THR A 399 -11.80 -22.30 8.58
CA THR A 399 -10.76 -22.61 9.56
C THR A 399 -9.62 -23.36 8.89
N THR A 400 -8.39 -22.92 9.07
CA THR A 400 -7.22 -23.59 8.51
C THR A 400 -6.01 -23.55 9.43
N THR A 401 -5.15 -24.57 9.34
CA THR A 401 -3.80 -24.58 9.92
C THR A 401 -2.72 -24.25 8.88
N LYS A 402 -3.11 -23.90 7.65
CA LYS A 402 -2.21 -23.70 6.51
C LYS A 402 -2.12 -22.21 6.16
N ARG A 403 -1.01 -21.57 6.43
CA ARG A 403 -0.80 -20.12 6.21
C ARG A 403 -1.07 -19.68 4.76
N TYR A 404 -0.77 -20.53 3.77
CA TYR A 404 -1.02 -20.18 2.36
C TYR A 404 -2.52 -20.06 2.04
N GLN A 405 -3.39 -20.80 2.70
CA GLN A 405 -4.84 -20.69 2.49
C GLN A 405 -5.38 -19.35 3.02
N VAL A 406 -4.78 -18.80 4.07
CA VAL A 406 -5.12 -17.47 4.57
C VAL A 406 -4.85 -16.43 3.48
N SER A 407 -3.65 -16.44 2.88
CA SER A 407 -3.31 -15.50 1.79
C SER A 407 -4.21 -15.67 0.56
N ILE A 408 -4.48 -16.93 0.14
CA ILE A 408 -5.39 -17.22 -0.99
C ILE A 408 -6.76 -16.56 -0.77
N LEU A 409 -7.38 -16.84 0.39
CA LEU A 409 -8.75 -16.39 0.65
C LEU A 409 -8.81 -14.86 0.88
N THR A 410 -7.81 -14.28 1.54
CA THR A 410 -7.71 -12.82 1.71
C THR A 410 -7.63 -12.10 0.36
N LYS A 411 -6.79 -12.57 -0.55
CA LYS A 411 -6.65 -12.02 -1.91
C LYS A 411 -7.93 -12.17 -2.72
N LEU A 412 -8.53 -13.35 -2.66
CA LEU A 412 -9.74 -13.65 -3.41
C LEU A 412 -10.92 -12.79 -2.93
N LEU A 413 -11.17 -12.75 -1.63
CA LEU A 413 -12.22 -11.90 -1.03
C LEU A 413 -11.99 -10.42 -1.32
N GLY A 414 -10.76 -9.93 -1.14
CA GLY A 414 -10.41 -8.55 -1.44
C GLY A 414 -10.66 -8.18 -2.90
N SER A 415 -10.35 -9.09 -3.85
CA SER A 415 -10.62 -8.90 -5.28
C SER A 415 -12.12 -8.85 -5.62
N LEU A 416 -12.97 -9.41 -4.78
CA LEU A 416 -14.43 -9.34 -4.86
C LEU A 416 -15.02 -8.15 -4.08
N GLY A 417 -14.16 -7.29 -3.50
CA GLY A 417 -14.60 -6.13 -2.71
C GLY A 417 -15.02 -6.48 -1.27
N ILE A 418 -14.76 -7.70 -0.81
CA ILE A 418 -15.22 -8.22 0.47
C ILE A 418 -14.12 -8.09 1.53
N LYS A 419 -14.45 -7.50 2.67
CA LYS A 419 -13.57 -7.43 3.83
C LYS A 419 -13.46 -8.80 4.50
N SER A 420 -12.25 -9.31 4.65
CA SER A 420 -11.95 -10.45 5.50
C SER A 420 -11.40 -10.03 6.86
N THR A 421 -11.62 -10.88 7.87
CA THR A 421 -11.00 -10.75 9.20
C THR A 421 -10.30 -12.06 9.52
N VAL A 422 -9.01 -12.01 9.80
CA VAL A 422 -8.20 -13.17 10.18
C VAL A 422 -8.04 -13.22 11.68
N ILE A 423 -8.49 -14.30 12.31
CA ILE A 423 -8.41 -14.52 13.75
C ILE A 423 -7.47 -15.69 14.02
N SER A 424 -6.36 -15.43 14.68
CA SER A 424 -5.44 -16.48 15.13
C SER A 424 -6.03 -17.25 16.30
N LYS A 425 -5.90 -18.58 16.29
CA LYS A 425 -6.31 -19.45 17.39
C LYS A 425 -5.39 -20.67 17.50
N VAL A 426 -5.46 -21.35 18.60
CA VAL A 426 -4.79 -22.65 18.80
C VAL A 426 -5.82 -23.76 18.64
N ALA A 427 -5.63 -24.59 17.63
CA ALA A 427 -6.44 -25.81 17.43
C ALA A 427 -5.78 -26.98 18.17
N VAL A 428 -6.61 -27.89 18.72
CA VAL A 428 -6.15 -29.10 19.38
C VAL A 428 -6.67 -30.32 18.61
N CYS A 429 -5.77 -31.20 18.18
CA CYS A 429 -6.10 -32.42 17.52
C CYS A 429 -5.26 -33.56 18.11
N ASN A 430 -5.89 -34.60 18.61
CA ASN A 430 -5.23 -35.75 19.26
C ASN A 430 -4.21 -35.32 20.35
N GLY A 431 -4.59 -34.34 21.18
CA GLY A 431 -3.74 -33.78 22.25
C GLY A 431 -2.60 -32.88 21.80
N LYS A 432 -2.38 -32.72 20.50
CA LYS A 432 -1.36 -31.80 19.95
C LYS A 432 -1.96 -30.45 19.63
N LYS A 433 -1.24 -29.38 19.96
CA LYS A 433 -1.61 -27.99 19.67
C LYS A 433 -1.01 -27.56 18.33
N PHE A 434 -1.81 -26.84 17.53
CA PHE A 434 -1.42 -26.31 16.24
C PHE A 434 -1.88 -24.87 16.12
N ASP A 435 -1.08 -24.01 15.52
CA ASP A 435 -1.55 -22.69 15.10
C ASP A 435 -2.60 -22.83 14.01
N ALA A 436 -3.69 -22.14 14.17
CA ALA A 436 -4.80 -22.14 13.23
C ALA A 436 -5.34 -20.71 13.05
N TRP A 437 -6.05 -20.50 11.97
CA TRP A 437 -6.67 -19.23 11.63
C TRP A 437 -8.12 -19.45 11.21
N ASP A 438 -9.00 -18.59 11.71
CA ASP A 438 -10.34 -18.41 11.18
C ASP A 438 -10.34 -17.22 10.25
N ILE A 439 -10.63 -17.42 8.97
CA ILE A 439 -10.87 -16.38 8.00
C ILE A 439 -12.38 -16.15 7.95
N CYS A 440 -12.81 -14.98 8.41
CA CYS A 440 -14.20 -14.63 8.55
C CYS A 440 -14.58 -13.51 7.58
N PHE A 441 -15.73 -13.62 6.95
CA PHE A 441 -16.31 -12.55 6.15
C PHE A 441 -17.83 -12.56 6.22
N THR A 442 -18.45 -11.46 5.83
CA THR A 442 -19.89 -11.30 5.79
C THR A 442 -20.29 -10.84 4.40
N GLU A 443 -21.26 -11.55 3.83
CA GLU A 443 -21.80 -11.25 2.51
C GLU A 443 -23.31 -11.48 2.54
N CYS A 444 -24.08 -10.64 1.90
CA CYS A 444 -25.53 -10.71 1.83
C CYS A 444 -26.11 -10.65 0.40
N GLU A 445 -25.27 -10.41 -0.60
CA GLU A 445 -25.72 -10.32 -2.00
C GLU A 445 -25.70 -11.68 -2.69
N PHE A 446 -24.85 -12.61 -2.23
CA PHE A 446 -24.76 -13.96 -2.78
C PHE A 446 -24.42 -15.01 -1.72
N ASN A 447 -24.76 -16.27 -1.99
CA ASN A 447 -24.32 -17.41 -1.20
C ASN A 447 -22.94 -17.89 -1.71
N PRO A 448 -21.90 -17.88 -0.84
CA PRO A 448 -20.56 -18.36 -1.23
C PRO A 448 -20.43 -19.88 -1.29
N PHE A 449 -21.51 -20.64 -1.04
CA PHE A 449 -21.58 -22.09 -1.26
C PHE A 449 -22.40 -22.41 -2.52
N LEU A 450 -21.99 -23.41 -3.26
CA LEU A 450 -22.73 -23.93 -4.41
C LEU A 450 -23.39 -25.28 -4.10
N CYS A 451 -22.66 -26.16 -3.44
CA CYS A 451 -23.08 -27.54 -3.18
C CYS A 451 -23.46 -27.81 -1.73
N ARG A 452 -23.08 -27.02 -0.78
CA ARG A 452 -23.51 -27.14 0.62
C ARG A 452 -24.92 -26.58 0.77
N ASN A 453 -25.86 -27.49 1.12
CA ASN A 453 -27.23 -27.10 1.42
C ASN A 453 -27.32 -26.54 2.83
N GLU A 454 -26.84 -25.34 3.02
CA GLU A 454 -27.20 -24.59 4.20
C GLU A 454 -28.32 -23.65 3.78
N ASP A 455 -29.50 -23.76 4.40
CA ASP A 455 -30.58 -22.77 4.29
C ASP A 455 -30.09 -21.49 4.98
N ILE A 456 -29.31 -20.71 4.24
CA ILE A 456 -28.77 -19.44 4.71
C ILE A 456 -29.70 -18.35 4.23
N ASP A 457 -30.45 -17.77 5.16
CA ASP A 457 -31.25 -16.59 4.90
C ASP A 457 -30.34 -15.36 4.87
N LEU A 458 -29.90 -14.98 3.69
CA LEU A 458 -29.03 -13.83 3.46
C LEU A 458 -29.66 -12.50 3.94
N SER A 459 -31.00 -12.39 3.98
CA SER A 459 -31.69 -11.18 4.43
C SER A 459 -31.46 -10.87 5.92
N GLN A 460 -31.11 -11.88 6.70
CA GLN A 460 -30.77 -11.74 8.12
C GLN A 460 -29.32 -11.30 8.36
N ILE A 461 -28.49 -11.25 7.32
CA ILE A 461 -27.10 -10.83 7.41
C ILE A 461 -27.04 -9.31 7.28
N LYS A 462 -26.62 -8.63 8.35
CA LYS A 462 -26.44 -7.16 8.34
C LYS A 462 -25.03 -6.80 7.89
N ASN A 463 -24.90 -6.32 6.67
CA ASN A 463 -23.61 -5.97 6.07
C ASN A 463 -23.09 -4.55 6.43
N SER A 464 -23.86 -3.74 7.13
CA SER A 464 -23.56 -2.32 7.36
C SER A 464 -22.22 -2.01 8.05
N GLN A 465 -21.65 -2.98 8.80
CA GLN A 465 -20.35 -2.83 9.48
C GLN A 465 -19.19 -3.51 8.72
N HIS A 466 -19.47 -4.23 7.66
CA HIS A 466 -18.49 -5.01 6.90
C HIS A 466 -18.10 -4.34 5.58
N THR A 467 -18.74 -3.23 5.22
CA THR A 467 -18.45 -2.44 4.01
C THR A 467 -17.25 -1.51 4.16
N TYR A 468 -16.62 -1.44 5.34
CA TYR A 468 -15.48 -0.58 5.63
C TYR A 468 -14.55 -1.21 6.66
N ARG A 469 -13.33 -0.71 6.71
CA ARG A 469 -12.35 -0.96 7.78
C ARG A 469 -12.30 0.24 8.71
N LYS A 470 -12.19 0.00 10.02
CA LYS A 470 -11.94 1.06 11.01
C LYS A 470 -10.44 1.11 11.28
N ILE A 471 -9.87 2.30 11.30
CA ILE A 471 -8.52 2.49 11.81
C ILE A 471 -8.64 2.55 13.34
N ILE A 472 -8.01 1.60 14.03
CA ILE A 472 -8.12 1.46 15.50
C ILE A 472 -6.85 1.85 16.25
N LYS A 473 -5.71 1.88 15.57
CA LYS A 473 -4.42 2.25 16.17
C LYS A 473 -3.51 2.86 15.11
N ALA A 474 -2.67 3.78 15.55
CA ALA A 474 -1.58 4.34 14.77
C ALA A 474 -0.34 4.44 15.66
N GLU A 475 0.80 4.03 15.15
CA GLU A 475 2.10 4.01 15.84
C GLU A 475 3.17 4.56 14.91
N GLU A 476 4.04 5.41 15.45
CA GLU A 476 5.25 5.79 14.72
C GLU A 476 6.17 4.58 14.53
N VAL A 477 6.75 4.47 13.36
CA VAL A 477 7.75 3.44 13.05
C VAL A 477 8.99 4.10 12.43
N GLU A 478 10.08 3.36 12.39
CA GLU A 478 11.33 3.83 11.81
C GLU A 478 11.15 4.34 10.38
N SER A 479 12.04 5.25 9.99
CA SER A 479 12.09 5.75 8.62
C SER A 479 12.47 4.63 7.68
N ILE A 480 11.64 4.38 6.67
CA ILE A 480 11.87 3.37 5.65
C ILE A 480 11.77 3.97 4.25
N PRO A 481 12.42 3.37 3.25
CA PRO A 481 12.30 3.83 1.88
C PRO A 481 10.84 3.75 1.40
N THR A 482 10.31 4.89 0.92
CA THR A 482 8.96 5.01 0.40
C THR A 482 8.95 5.58 -1.00
N ILE A 483 7.92 5.25 -1.78
CA ILE A 483 7.69 5.71 -3.14
C ILE A 483 6.20 5.98 -3.36
N CYS A 484 5.86 6.98 -4.14
CA CYS A 484 4.49 7.33 -4.47
C CYS A 484 4.20 7.15 -5.96
N ILE A 485 2.94 6.84 -6.27
CA ILE A 485 2.44 6.84 -7.63
C ILE A 485 1.31 7.86 -7.81
N GLU A 486 1.23 8.43 -9.01
CA GLU A 486 0.08 9.20 -9.47
C GLU A 486 -0.69 8.36 -10.49
N VAL A 487 -1.99 8.22 -10.28
CA VAL A 487 -2.85 7.42 -11.18
C VAL A 487 -3.86 8.29 -11.92
N ASP A 488 -4.24 7.83 -13.10
CA ASP A 488 -5.28 8.46 -13.94
C ASP A 488 -6.67 8.02 -13.51
N SER A 489 -7.01 8.28 -12.24
CA SER A 489 -8.33 8.00 -11.70
C SER A 489 -9.03 9.31 -11.33
N PRO A 490 -10.31 9.52 -11.70
CA PRO A 490 -11.09 10.67 -11.24
C PRO A 490 -11.21 10.74 -9.71
N SER A 491 -11.14 9.60 -9.04
CA SER A 491 -11.18 9.51 -7.58
C SER A 491 -9.83 9.74 -6.91
N HIS A 492 -8.74 9.78 -7.70
CA HIS A 492 -7.36 9.86 -7.21
C HIS A 492 -7.02 8.76 -6.20
N THR A 493 -7.59 7.57 -6.36
CA THR A 493 -7.37 6.43 -5.48
C THR A 493 -6.76 5.26 -6.22
N PHE A 494 -6.04 4.41 -5.50
CA PHE A 494 -5.62 3.09 -5.96
C PHE A 494 -5.68 2.09 -4.81
N LEU A 495 -5.61 0.79 -5.15
CA LEU A 495 -5.68 -0.30 -4.18
C LEU A 495 -4.28 -0.82 -3.87
N TYR A 496 -4.01 -1.08 -2.58
CA TYR A 496 -2.74 -1.67 -2.17
C TYR A 496 -2.93 -2.75 -1.09
N GLY A 497 -1.88 -3.55 -0.89
CA GLY A 497 -1.92 -4.68 0.03
C GLY A 497 -2.68 -5.88 -0.53
N GLU A 498 -2.48 -7.05 0.08
CA GLU A 498 -3.10 -8.30 -0.37
C GLU A 498 -4.64 -8.31 -0.22
N SER A 499 -5.19 -7.43 0.60
CA SER A 499 -6.63 -7.27 0.86
C SER A 499 -7.27 -6.10 0.11
N PHE A 500 -6.55 -5.47 -0.80
CA PHE A 500 -7.04 -4.39 -1.66
C PHE A 500 -7.61 -3.20 -0.89
N ILE A 501 -6.80 -2.59 -0.03
CA ILE A 501 -7.18 -1.40 0.75
C ILE A 501 -7.15 -0.16 -0.14
N VAL A 502 -8.20 0.65 -0.05
CA VAL A 502 -8.27 1.92 -0.79
C VAL A 502 -7.32 2.94 -0.18
N THR A 503 -6.44 3.48 -0.99
CA THR A 503 -5.58 4.60 -0.63
C THR A 503 -5.70 5.72 -1.65
N HIS A 504 -5.22 6.92 -1.31
CA HIS A 504 -5.31 8.09 -2.18
C HIS A 504 -3.94 8.41 -2.76
N ASN A 505 -3.87 8.61 -4.08
CA ASN A 505 -2.63 9.07 -4.70
C ASN A 505 -2.30 10.50 -4.25
N THR A 506 -1.04 10.85 -4.36
CA THR A 506 -0.60 12.19 -4.04
C THR A 506 -0.73 13.07 -5.28
N ASN A 507 -1.90 13.68 -5.50
CA ASN A 507 -2.00 14.78 -6.47
C ASN A 507 -1.32 16.00 -5.90
N LYS A 508 -0.12 16.27 -6.32
CA LYS A 508 0.48 17.60 -6.19
C LYS A 508 0.46 18.35 -7.51
N THR A 509 -0.73 18.58 -8.00
CA THR A 509 -0.95 19.84 -8.69
C THR A 509 -1.55 20.76 -7.63
N LEU A 510 -0.72 21.48 -6.88
CA LEU A 510 -1.12 22.71 -6.21
C LEU A 510 -1.44 23.73 -7.32
N THR A 511 -2.45 23.43 -8.13
CA THR A 511 -3.05 24.39 -9.04
C THR A 511 -3.73 25.42 -8.16
N GLY A 512 -3.01 26.51 -7.91
CA GLY A 512 -3.43 27.83 -7.52
C GLY A 512 -4.88 28.11 -7.15
N LYS A 513 -5.48 27.42 -6.15
CA LYS A 513 -6.52 28.05 -5.35
C LYS A 513 -5.96 29.01 -4.29
N TYR A 514 -4.65 29.10 -4.17
CA TYR A 514 -3.96 30.01 -3.24
C TYR A 514 -3.50 31.33 -3.87
N GLY A 515 -3.89 31.64 -5.11
CA GLY A 515 -3.66 32.94 -5.73
C GLY A 515 -4.38 34.12 -5.05
N LYS A 516 -5.07 33.89 -3.94
CA LYS A 516 -5.70 34.92 -3.10
C LYS A 516 -5.25 34.87 -1.63
N SER A 517 -4.27 34.04 -1.28
CA SER A 517 -3.67 34.10 0.06
C SER A 517 -2.71 35.28 0.14
N PRO A 518 -2.84 36.18 1.11
CA PRO A 518 -1.89 37.29 1.31
C PRO A 518 -0.47 36.82 1.67
N LEU A 519 -0.25 35.49 1.85
CA LEU A 519 1.03 34.89 2.22
C LEU A 519 2.01 34.71 1.05
N PHE A 520 1.57 34.80 -0.21
CA PHE A 520 2.42 34.67 -1.38
C PHE A 520 1.99 35.63 -2.49
N LYS A 521 2.21 36.93 -2.29
CA LYS A 521 2.28 37.88 -3.40
C LYS A 521 3.74 37.86 -3.91
N ILE A 522 4.00 37.08 -4.92
CA ILE A 522 5.15 37.33 -5.82
C ILE A 522 4.61 38.26 -6.89
N ASN A 523 4.87 39.57 -6.75
CA ASN A 523 4.62 40.57 -7.78
C ASN A 523 5.50 40.30 -9.01
#